data_9d772f31b04590c337e32254425c1d1b
#
_entry.id   9d772f31b04590c337e32254425c1d1b
#
_cell.length_a   1.000
_cell.length_b   1.000
_cell.length_c   1.000
_cell.angle_alpha   90.00
_cell.angle_beta   90.00
_cell.angle_gamma   90.00
#
_symmetry.space_group_name_H-M   'P 1'
#
loop_
_entity.id
_entity.type
_entity.pdbx_description
1 polymer ?
#
loop_
_entity_poly.entity_id
_entity_poly.type
_entity_poly.pdbx_seq_one_letter_code
_entity_poly.pdbx_strand_id
1 'polypeptide(L)'
;MDLCQEFLIELFYTHCKRPLHKKYQNVFNAECPICKEGTSAGRTRRLYYFPNKEYFYCHNCTKSWQPYEWVKEATGLTFLEILKRNNEKLGTTPSLKTQKEELPPPPVIAELPKNSIDLSDPDQISYYKNHKIVKKALEYCIDRRLFSAINTCKKFYVSLDDKIYKNRLIIPFFDESGKVASYQARSILSTQFPKYLTKFGDKPLFGLNNVQNDVPYMFVFEGPIDSMFVQNGVATASLASNEGQTSLLRNMIGFDLIYVYDNDKKNKEVTQKIESSIKAGKRVFIWPKEMKAFKDMNEIACHLKIDEIPWKFIESNSVSGPEALIKYKLLHVRG
;
A
#
# COMPACT_ATOMS: atom_id res chain seq x y z
N MET A 1 -2.02 -17.74 -5.69
CA MET A 1 -2.05 -18.88 -6.65
C MET A 1 -1.39 -18.39 -7.92
N ASP A 2 -0.27 -19.01 -8.25
CA ASP A 2 0.48 -18.68 -9.46
C ASP A 2 -0.14 -19.37 -10.66
N LEU A 3 -0.60 -18.58 -11.61
CA LEU A 3 -1.18 -19.07 -12.85
C LEU A 3 -0.12 -19.07 -13.96
N CYS A 4 -0.05 -20.18 -14.70
CA CYS A 4 0.82 -20.30 -15.86
C CYS A 4 0.54 -19.19 -16.87
N GLN A 5 1.59 -18.56 -17.37
CA GLN A 5 1.50 -17.44 -18.32
C GLN A 5 0.77 -17.85 -19.62
N GLU A 6 1.03 -19.06 -20.10
CA GLU A 6 0.36 -19.58 -21.29
C GLU A 6 -1.14 -19.72 -21.09
N PHE A 7 -1.58 -20.19 -19.91
CA PHE A 7 -2.98 -20.27 -19.55
C PHE A 7 -3.64 -18.89 -19.52
N LEU A 8 -2.95 -17.87 -18.94
CA LEU A 8 -3.46 -16.51 -18.89
C LEU A 8 -3.59 -15.88 -20.27
N ILE A 9 -2.60 -16.10 -21.15
CA ILE A 9 -2.63 -15.62 -22.53
C ILE A 9 -3.77 -16.28 -23.31
N GLU A 10 -3.96 -17.59 -23.17
CA GLU A 10 -5.07 -18.28 -23.81
C GLU A 10 -6.42 -17.73 -23.39
N LEU A 11 -6.65 -17.54 -22.08
CA LEU A 11 -7.87 -16.94 -21.57
C LEU A 11 -8.06 -15.51 -22.05
N PHE A 12 -6.97 -14.74 -22.13
CA PHE A 12 -7.02 -13.38 -22.67
C PHE A 12 -7.51 -13.35 -24.13
N TYR A 13 -6.99 -14.24 -24.97
CA TYR A 13 -7.44 -14.34 -26.36
C TYR A 13 -8.86 -14.89 -26.51
N THR A 14 -9.28 -15.76 -25.61
CA THR A 14 -10.60 -16.39 -25.65
C THR A 14 -11.71 -15.48 -25.15
N HIS A 15 -11.46 -14.73 -24.06
CA HIS A 15 -12.49 -13.96 -23.37
C HIS A 15 -12.48 -12.46 -23.70
N CYS A 16 -11.40 -11.93 -24.25
CA CYS A 16 -11.34 -10.53 -24.65
C CYS A 16 -11.63 -10.36 -26.13
N LYS A 17 -12.36 -9.30 -26.47
CA LYS A 17 -12.54 -8.89 -27.85
C LYS A 17 -11.32 -8.11 -28.35
N ARG A 18 -10.96 -8.31 -29.64
CA ARG A 18 -9.89 -7.60 -30.34
C ARG A 18 -8.52 -7.66 -29.62
N PRO A 19 -8.07 -8.84 -29.13
CA PRO A 19 -6.79 -8.95 -28.45
C PRO A 19 -5.62 -8.62 -29.38
N LEU A 20 -4.60 -7.96 -28.84
CA LEU A 20 -3.37 -7.58 -29.57
C LEU A 20 -2.17 -7.76 -28.65
N HIS A 21 -1.12 -8.40 -29.15
CA HIS A 21 0.16 -8.49 -28.49
C HIS A 21 1.13 -7.45 -29.01
N LYS A 22 1.56 -6.51 -28.18
CA LYS A 22 2.61 -5.53 -28.49
C LYS A 22 3.99 -6.16 -28.19
N LYS A 23 4.53 -6.90 -29.16
CA LYS A 23 5.73 -7.74 -28.99
C LYS A 23 6.93 -7.00 -28.37
N TYR A 24 7.23 -5.76 -28.82
CA TYR A 24 8.37 -4.98 -28.32
C TYR A 24 8.27 -4.59 -26.83
N GLN A 25 7.05 -4.49 -26.31
CA GLN A 25 6.80 -4.13 -24.91
C GLN A 25 6.43 -5.34 -24.05
N ASN A 26 6.26 -6.51 -24.67
CA ASN A 26 5.68 -7.70 -24.05
C ASN A 26 4.41 -7.39 -23.26
N VAL A 27 3.45 -6.70 -23.92
CA VAL A 27 2.18 -6.29 -23.32
C VAL A 27 1.05 -6.73 -24.21
N PHE A 28 0.01 -7.28 -23.62
CA PHE A 28 -1.23 -7.61 -24.32
C PHE A 28 -2.26 -6.54 -24.03
N ASN A 29 -3.01 -6.11 -25.06
CA ASN A 29 -4.15 -5.23 -24.85
C ASN A 29 -5.38 -5.66 -25.65
N ALA A 30 -6.57 -5.39 -25.08
CA ALA A 30 -7.84 -5.80 -25.65
C ALA A 30 -8.99 -4.92 -25.15
N GLU A 31 -10.21 -5.17 -25.62
CA GLU A 31 -11.40 -4.66 -24.96
C GLU A 31 -11.62 -5.42 -23.64
N CYS A 32 -11.99 -4.69 -22.58
CA CYS A 32 -12.20 -5.27 -21.27
C CYS A 32 -13.49 -6.13 -21.27
N PRO A 33 -13.43 -7.44 -20.94
CA PRO A 33 -14.62 -8.29 -20.91
C PRO A 33 -15.54 -7.97 -19.72
N ILE A 34 -14.99 -7.32 -18.69
CA ILE A 34 -15.70 -7.02 -17.44
C ILE A 34 -16.55 -5.75 -17.59
N CYS A 35 -15.96 -4.61 -17.96
CA CYS A 35 -16.71 -3.36 -18.13
C CYS A 35 -17.26 -3.14 -19.53
N LYS A 36 -16.90 -4.00 -20.51
CA LYS A 36 -17.32 -3.94 -21.92
C LYS A 36 -17.10 -2.57 -22.58
N GLU A 37 -16.23 -1.75 -22.00
CA GLU A 37 -15.81 -0.39 -22.45
C GLU A 37 -16.95 0.60 -22.75
N GLY A 38 -18.21 0.30 -22.45
CA GLY A 38 -19.37 1.18 -22.62
C GLY A 38 -19.47 1.81 -24.01
N THR A 39 -19.52 3.16 -24.09
CA THR A 39 -19.59 3.91 -25.36
C THR A 39 -18.34 3.82 -26.22
N SER A 40 -17.23 3.32 -25.71
CA SER A 40 -15.96 3.11 -26.43
C SER A 40 -15.79 1.69 -26.99
N ALA A 41 -16.78 0.81 -26.80
CA ALA A 41 -16.75 -0.56 -27.30
C ALA A 41 -16.51 -0.60 -28.82
N GLY A 42 -15.63 -1.50 -29.25
CA GLY A 42 -15.26 -1.64 -30.67
C GLY A 42 -14.30 -0.57 -31.20
N ARG A 43 -14.02 0.51 -30.47
CA ARG A 43 -13.14 1.61 -30.91
C ARG A 43 -11.77 1.58 -30.25
N THR A 44 -11.70 1.21 -29.00
CA THR A 44 -10.49 1.26 -28.16
C THR A 44 -10.15 -0.12 -27.59
N ARG A 45 -8.94 -0.28 -27.06
CA ARG A 45 -8.48 -1.45 -26.32
C ARG A 45 -7.91 -0.91 -25.03
N ARG A 46 -8.68 -0.91 -23.95
CA ARG A 46 -8.31 -0.27 -22.70
C ARG A 46 -7.92 -1.24 -21.58
N LEU A 47 -8.12 -2.55 -21.78
CA LEU A 47 -7.56 -3.57 -20.92
C LEU A 47 -6.12 -3.88 -21.34
N TYR A 48 -5.22 -3.94 -20.38
CA TYR A 48 -3.82 -4.32 -20.54
C TYR A 48 -3.49 -5.48 -19.62
N TYR A 49 -2.76 -6.46 -20.15
CA TYR A 49 -2.10 -7.50 -19.39
C TYR A 49 -0.60 -7.32 -19.53
N PHE A 50 0.10 -7.28 -18.38
CA PHE A 50 1.54 -7.10 -18.26
C PHE A 50 2.17 -8.39 -17.74
N PRO A 51 2.61 -9.33 -18.61
CA PRO A 51 3.15 -10.63 -18.19
C PRO A 51 4.32 -10.51 -17.21
N ASN A 52 5.26 -9.60 -17.48
CA ASN A 52 6.45 -9.40 -16.65
C ASN A 52 6.15 -8.83 -15.25
N LYS A 53 4.94 -8.35 -15.04
CA LYS A 53 4.48 -7.75 -13.77
C LYS A 53 3.30 -8.50 -13.18
N GLU A 54 2.84 -9.52 -13.87
CA GLU A 54 1.74 -10.41 -13.45
C GLU A 54 0.48 -9.68 -13.00
N TYR A 55 0.04 -8.67 -13.75
CA TYR A 55 -1.22 -8.00 -13.45
C TYR A 55 -1.97 -7.53 -14.70
N PHE A 56 -3.28 -7.36 -14.54
CA PHE A 56 -4.18 -6.75 -15.52
C PHE A 56 -4.58 -5.35 -15.05
N TYR A 57 -4.74 -4.42 -16.01
CA TYR A 57 -5.26 -3.09 -15.73
C TYR A 57 -6.17 -2.61 -16.86
N CYS A 58 -7.32 -2.06 -16.50
CA CYS A 58 -8.24 -1.45 -17.47
C CYS A 58 -8.35 0.05 -17.26
N HIS A 59 -7.97 0.83 -18.28
CA HIS A 59 -8.10 2.29 -18.25
C HIS A 59 -9.56 2.79 -18.31
N ASN A 60 -10.51 1.95 -18.69
CA ASN A 60 -11.92 2.36 -18.77
C ASN A 60 -12.62 2.28 -17.42
N CYS A 61 -12.49 1.16 -16.71
CA CYS A 61 -13.06 1.00 -15.38
C CYS A 61 -12.07 1.25 -14.24
N THR A 62 -10.83 1.66 -14.56
CA THR A 62 -9.76 1.98 -13.61
C THR A 62 -9.42 0.87 -12.61
N LYS A 63 -9.87 -0.37 -12.89
CA LYS A 63 -9.59 -1.53 -12.07
C LYS A 63 -8.26 -2.17 -12.44
N SER A 64 -7.57 -2.68 -11.43
CA SER A 64 -6.43 -3.59 -11.56
C SER A 64 -6.78 -4.94 -10.93
N TRP A 65 -6.23 -6.01 -11.48
CA TRP A 65 -6.43 -7.36 -10.99
C TRP A 65 -5.11 -8.13 -10.95
N GLN A 66 -4.95 -8.95 -9.94
CA GLN A 66 -4.02 -10.06 -9.99
C GLN A 66 -4.54 -11.14 -10.97
N PRO A 67 -3.66 -11.99 -11.52
CA PRO A 67 -4.06 -12.97 -12.53
C PRO A 67 -5.28 -13.82 -12.15
N TYR A 68 -5.32 -14.37 -10.96
CA TYR A 68 -6.44 -15.18 -10.47
C TYR A 68 -7.75 -14.39 -10.40
N GLU A 69 -7.70 -13.17 -9.87
CA GLU A 69 -8.87 -12.30 -9.73
C GLU A 69 -9.46 -11.93 -11.10
N TRP A 70 -8.58 -11.61 -12.05
CA TRP A 70 -9.01 -11.32 -13.42
C TRP A 70 -9.67 -12.53 -14.07
N VAL A 71 -9.05 -13.71 -13.96
CA VAL A 71 -9.61 -14.95 -14.53
C VAL A 71 -11.00 -15.21 -13.94
N LYS A 72 -11.15 -15.15 -12.64
CA LYS A 72 -12.44 -15.36 -11.96
C LYS A 72 -13.50 -14.36 -12.43
N GLU A 73 -13.18 -13.07 -12.48
CA GLU A 73 -14.14 -12.01 -12.84
C GLU A 73 -14.46 -12.01 -14.35
N ALA A 74 -13.48 -12.30 -15.20
CA ALA A 74 -13.63 -12.29 -16.66
C ALA A 74 -14.32 -13.54 -17.21
N THR A 75 -14.13 -14.69 -16.56
CA THR A 75 -14.58 -15.97 -17.09
C THR A 75 -15.73 -16.59 -16.30
N GLY A 76 -15.94 -16.20 -15.04
CA GLY A 76 -16.89 -16.81 -14.12
C GLY A 76 -16.49 -18.20 -13.62
N LEU A 77 -15.28 -18.68 -13.93
CA LEU A 77 -14.80 -19.99 -13.51
C LEU A 77 -14.66 -20.08 -11.99
N THR A 78 -14.98 -21.22 -11.43
CA THR A 78 -14.74 -21.53 -10.02
C THR A 78 -13.26 -21.77 -9.75
N PHE A 79 -12.86 -21.69 -8.48
CA PHE A 79 -11.48 -21.96 -8.05
C PHE A 79 -10.96 -23.31 -8.56
N LEU A 80 -11.79 -24.38 -8.42
CA LEU A 80 -11.41 -25.73 -8.83
C LEU A 80 -11.24 -25.86 -10.35
N GLU A 81 -12.08 -25.19 -11.13
CA GLU A 81 -11.97 -25.17 -12.60
C GLU A 81 -10.72 -24.44 -13.07
N ILE A 82 -10.40 -23.31 -12.44
CA ILE A 82 -9.17 -22.54 -12.73
C ILE A 82 -7.96 -23.40 -12.39
N LEU A 83 -7.93 -24.03 -11.21
CA LEU A 83 -6.84 -24.90 -10.77
C LEU A 83 -6.64 -26.08 -11.73
N LYS A 84 -7.73 -26.76 -12.10
CA LYS A 84 -7.69 -27.89 -13.03
C LYS A 84 -7.10 -27.50 -14.38
N ARG A 85 -7.62 -26.45 -15.01
CA ARG A 85 -7.15 -25.99 -16.33
C ARG A 85 -5.71 -25.49 -16.31
N ASN A 86 -5.30 -24.80 -15.23
CA ASN A 86 -3.93 -24.36 -15.04
C ASN A 86 -2.97 -25.54 -14.91
N ASN A 87 -3.33 -26.58 -14.15
CA ASN A 87 -2.53 -27.79 -13.97
C ASN A 87 -2.44 -28.62 -15.26
N GLU A 88 -3.50 -28.68 -16.05
CA GLU A 88 -3.49 -29.31 -17.39
C GLU A 88 -2.45 -28.64 -18.31
N LYS A 89 -2.33 -27.31 -18.25
CA LYS A 89 -1.31 -26.56 -19.01
C LYS A 89 0.11 -26.78 -18.51
N LEU A 90 0.26 -26.96 -17.20
CA LEU A 90 1.57 -27.26 -16.59
C LEU A 90 2.01 -28.74 -16.78
N GLY A 91 1.16 -29.59 -17.39
CA GLY A 91 1.46 -31.02 -17.58
C GLY A 91 1.47 -31.82 -16.26
N THR A 92 0.90 -31.27 -15.20
CA THR A 92 0.82 -31.92 -13.89
C THR A 92 -0.55 -32.54 -13.68
N THR A 93 -0.63 -33.88 -13.67
CA THR A 93 -1.85 -34.63 -13.29
C THR A 93 -2.09 -34.44 -11.78
N PRO A 94 -3.35 -34.13 -11.35
CA PRO A 94 -3.62 -33.95 -9.93
C PRO A 94 -3.54 -35.29 -9.21
N SER A 95 -2.49 -35.51 -8.46
CA SER A 95 -2.44 -36.53 -7.42
C SER A 95 -3.23 -36.01 -6.22
N LEU A 96 -4.33 -36.69 -5.86
CA LEU A 96 -5.04 -36.53 -4.60
C LEU A 96 -4.10 -36.94 -3.44
N LYS A 97 -3.22 -36.04 -3.04
CA LYS A 97 -2.51 -36.17 -1.77
C LYS A 97 -3.30 -35.44 -0.70
N THR A 98 -3.71 -36.21 0.30
CA THR A 98 -4.19 -35.76 1.61
C THR A 98 -3.43 -34.50 2.02
N GLN A 99 -4.16 -33.41 2.28
CA GLN A 99 -3.59 -32.19 2.84
C GLN A 99 -2.93 -32.52 4.18
N LYS A 100 -1.61 -32.65 4.21
CA LYS A 100 -0.86 -32.26 5.37
C LYS A 100 -0.96 -30.73 5.41
N GLU A 101 -1.37 -30.18 6.54
CA GLU A 101 -1.23 -28.76 6.83
C GLU A 101 0.24 -28.37 6.56
N GLU A 102 0.51 -27.85 5.37
CA GLU A 102 1.79 -27.17 5.13
C GLU A 102 1.72 -25.88 5.92
N LEU A 103 2.61 -25.77 6.87
CA LEU A 103 2.92 -24.49 7.52
C LEU A 103 3.03 -23.41 6.43
N PRO A 104 2.47 -22.22 6.63
CA PRO A 104 2.59 -21.13 5.66
C PRO A 104 4.06 -20.98 5.27
N PRO A 105 4.36 -20.74 3.98
CA PRO A 105 5.75 -20.58 3.56
C PRO A 105 6.42 -19.55 4.45
N PRO A 106 7.69 -19.76 4.81
CA PRO A 106 8.40 -18.84 5.68
C PRO A 106 8.28 -17.44 5.07
N PRO A 107 8.08 -16.39 5.89
CA PRO A 107 7.89 -15.03 5.41
C PRO A 107 9.06 -14.68 4.48
N VAL A 108 8.72 -14.26 3.26
CA VAL A 108 9.73 -13.85 2.29
C VAL A 108 10.42 -12.61 2.86
N ILE A 109 11.64 -12.80 3.38
CA ILE A 109 12.47 -11.70 3.87
C ILE A 109 12.74 -10.78 2.68
N ALA A 110 12.28 -9.55 2.77
CA ALA A 110 12.52 -8.58 1.73
C ALA A 110 13.98 -8.13 1.76
N GLU A 111 14.74 -8.47 0.74
CA GLU A 111 16.05 -7.86 0.56
C GLU A 111 15.89 -6.36 0.32
N LEU A 112 16.69 -5.56 1.04
CA LEU A 112 16.79 -4.12 0.79
C LEU A 112 17.37 -3.88 -0.62
N PRO A 113 17.10 -2.70 -1.22
CA PRO A 113 17.70 -2.32 -2.48
C PRO A 113 19.23 -2.40 -2.40
N LYS A 114 19.87 -2.78 -3.51
CA LYS A 114 21.34 -2.88 -3.55
C LYS A 114 22.00 -1.59 -3.09
N ASN A 115 23.12 -1.73 -2.37
CA ASN A 115 23.91 -0.62 -1.84
C ASN A 115 23.05 0.38 -1.05
N SER A 116 22.16 -0.12 -0.19
CA SER A 116 21.43 0.68 0.76
C SER A 116 22.31 1.05 1.94
N ILE A 117 22.43 2.35 2.23
CA ILE A 117 23.19 2.90 3.35
C ILE A 117 22.25 3.05 4.55
N ASP A 118 22.61 2.48 5.69
CA ASP A 118 21.87 2.62 6.94
C ASP A 118 22.12 4.03 7.53
N LEU A 119 21.07 4.85 7.57
CA LEU A 119 21.12 6.19 8.14
C LEU A 119 21.10 6.22 9.67
N SER A 120 21.05 5.08 10.32
CA SER A 120 21.15 4.92 11.78
C SER A 120 22.53 4.42 12.21
N ASP A 121 23.40 4.08 11.26
CA ASP A 121 24.75 3.57 11.49
C ASP A 121 25.79 4.71 11.40
N PRO A 122 26.42 5.09 12.54
CA PRO A 122 27.39 6.18 12.55
C PRO A 122 28.59 5.96 11.64
N ASP A 123 29.04 4.72 11.47
CA ASP A 123 30.22 4.41 10.66
C ASP A 123 29.91 4.58 9.18
N GLN A 124 28.75 4.11 8.72
CA GLN A 124 28.28 4.33 7.36
C GLN A 124 28.05 5.83 7.09
N ILE A 125 27.41 6.54 8.02
CA ILE A 125 27.21 7.99 7.90
C ILE A 125 28.56 8.71 7.78
N SER A 126 29.54 8.35 8.61
CA SER A 126 30.88 8.94 8.57
C SER A 126 31.59 8.67 7.25
N TYR A 127 31.51 7.44 6.75
CA TYR A 127 32.09 7.06 5.46
C TYR A 127 31.48 7.85 4.29
N TYR A 128 30.14 7.98 4.28
CA TYR A 128 29.39 8.66 3.21
C TYR A 128 29.10 10.16 3.51
N LYS A 129 29.78 10.78 4.49
CA LYS A 129 29.52 12.16 4.94
C LYS A 129 29.54 13.22 3.84
N ASN A 130 30.29 12.99 2.75
CA ASN A 130 30.39 13.91 1.60
C ASN A 130 29.44 13.54 0.46
N HIS A 131 28.69 12.42 0.55
CA HIS A 131 27.80 11.98 -0.50
C HIS A 131 26.50 12.81 -0.48
N LYS A 132 26.24 13.55 -1.56
CA LYS A 132 25.11 14.50 -1.66
C LYS A 132 23.73 13.89 -1.34
N ILE A 133 23.49 12.65 -1.79
CA ILE A 133 22.22 11.97 -1.58
C ILE A 133 22.07 11.51 -0.12
N VAL A 134 23.13 11.03 0.50
CA VAL A 134 23.11 10.64 1.92
C VAL A 134 22.84 11.85 2.80
N LYS A 135 23.54 12.98 2.57
CA LYS A 135 23.24 14.25 3.25
C LYS A 135 21.77 14.64 3.12
N LYS A 136 21.25 14.63 1.90
CA LYS A 136 19.86 15.02 1.63
C LYS A 136 18.85 14.07 2.29
N ALA A 137 19.16 12.76 2.39
CA ALA A 137 18.33 11.80 3.10
C ALA A 137 18.34 12.05 4.61
N LEU A 138 19.50 12.35 5.19
CA LEU A 138 19.62 12.72 6.61
C LEU A 138 18.87 14.02 6.92
N GLU A 139 19.08 15.06 6.12
CA GLU A 139 18.34 16.33 6.23
C GLU A 139 16.83 16.08 6.16
N TYR A 140 16.36 15.30 5.21
CA TYR A 140 14.95 14.94 5.09
C TYR A 140 14.41 14.26 6.36
N CYS A 141 15.16 13.29 6.93
CA CYS A 141 14.75 12.61 8.16
C CYS A 141 14.75 13.56 9.38
N ILE A 142 15.73 14.45 9.48
CA ILE A 142 15.85 15.45 10.55
C ILE A 142 14.71 16.48 10.45
N ASP A 143 14.52 17.09 9.27
CA ASP A 143 13.49 18.10 9.04
C ASP A 143 12.09 17.57 9.29
N ARG A 144 11.89 16.29 9.00
CA ARG A 144 10.63 15.56 9.24
C ARG A 144 10.55 14.91 10.62
N ARG A 145 11.57 15.03 11.47
CA ARG A 145 11.63 14.48 12.84
C ARG A 145 11.47 12.94 12.90
N LEU A 146 11.86 12.25 11.84
CA LEU A 146 11.57 10.80 11.72
C LEU A 146 12.36 9.96 12.72
N PHE A 147 13.56 10.39 13.11
CA PHE A 147 14.39 9.64 14.08
C PHE A 147 13.88 9.74 15.51
N SER A 148 13.20 10.82 15.86
CA SER A 148 12.70 11.07 17.22
C SER A 148 11.23 10.69 17.41
N ALA A 149 10.50 10.40 16.34
CA ALA A 149 9.09 10.06 16.39
C ALA A 149 8.81 8.87 17.33
N ILE A 150 7.76 8.94 18.14
CA ILE A 150 7.42 7.95 19.18
C ILE A 150 7.31 6.53 18.66
N ASN A 151 6.78 6.38 17.45
CA ASN A 151 6.57 5.09 16.78
C ASN A 151 7.49 4.93 15.55
N THR A 152 8.72 5.45 15.65
CA THR A 152 9.70 5.34 14.56
C THR A 152 10.07 3.89 14.24
N CYS A 153 10.38 3.58 12.99
CA CYS A 153 10.91 2.28 12.60
C CYS A 153 12.38 2.04 13.03
N LYS A 154 13.00 2.99 13.72
CA LYS A 154 14.38 2.96 14.24
C LYS A 154 15.47 2.90 13.18
N LYS A 155 15.21 2.36 12.00
CA LYS A 155 16.16 2.25 10.90
C LYS A 155 15.59 2.86 9.63
N PHE A 156 16.39 3.69 8.98
CA PHE A 156 16.11 4.22 7.66
C PHE A 156 17.30 3.96 6.78
N TYR A 157 17.05 3.74 5.50
CA TYR A 157 18.13 3.54 4.55
C TYR A 157 17.99 4.51 3.38
N VAL A 158 19.08 4.75 2.68
CA VAL A 158 19.04 5.43 1.38
C VAL A 158 19.67 4.52 0.33
N SER A 159 18.96 4.29 -0.76
CA SER A 159 19.46 3.49 -1.88
C SER A 159 20.25 4.37 -2.84
N LEU A 160 21.49 4.01 -3.15
CA LEU A 160 22.37 4.80 -4.03
C LEU A 160 22.40 4.29 -5.48
N ASP A 161 22.41 2.96 -5.69
CA ASP A 161 22.71 2.36 -7.00
C ASP A 161 21.64 1.41 -7.53
N ASP A 162 20.53 1.24 -6.81
CA ASP A 162 19.44 0.37 -7.26
C ASP A 162 18.78 0.92 -8.53
N LYS A 163 18.41 0.05 -9.46
CA LYS A 163 17.79 0.47 -10.74
C LYS A 163 16.43 1.14 -10.57
N ILE A 164 15.66 0.72 -9.55
CA ILE A 164 14.27 1.17 -9.32
C ILE A 164 14.22 2.20 -8.20
N TYR A 165 14.97 1.94 -7.12
CA TYR A 165 14.90 2.70 -5.87
C TYR A 165 16.04 3.69 -5.67
N LYS A 166 16.84 3.95 -6.71
CA LYS A 166 17.97 4.87 -6.67
C LYS A 166 17.59 6.24 -6.11
N ASN A 167 18.43 6.77 -5.23
CA ASN A 167 18.28 8.09 -4.60
C ASN A 167 16.97 8.27 -3.83
N ARG A 168 16.45 7.20 -3.21
CA ARG A 168 15.24 7.23 -2.40
C ARG A 168 15.54 6.87 -0.96
N LEU A 169 14.83 7.53 -0.05
CA LEU A 169 14.74 7.10 1.34
C LEU A 169 13.92 5.81 1.41
N ILE A 170 14.48 4.78 2.01
CA ILE A 170 13.82 3.49 2.21
C ILE A 170 13.30 3.44 3.65
N ILE A 171 12.02 3.26 3.80
CA ILE A 171 11.29 3.11 5.07
C ILE A 171 10.94 1.63 5.19
N PRO A 172 11.65 0.84 6.02
CA PRO A 172 11.42 -0.59 6.14
C PRO A 172 10.16 -0.90 6.95
N PHE A 173 9.50 -2.00 6.61
CA PHE A 173 8.41 -2.60 7.37
C PHE A 173 8.95 -3.89 7.97
N PHE A 174 8.97 -3.96 9.28
CA PHE A 174 9.51 -5.10 10.00
C PHE A 174 8.40 -6.11 10.33
N ASP A 175 8.74 -7.37 10.29
CA ASP A 175 7.92 -8.45 10.84
C ASP A 175 8.11 -8.55 12.37
N GLU A 176 7.40 -9.47 12.99
CA GLU A 176 7.48 -9.73 14.45
C GLU A 176 8.88 -10.19 14.90
N SER A 177 9.69 -10.75 13.98
CA SER A 177 11.07 -11.16 14.26
C SER A 177 12.09 -10.03 14.11
N GLY A 178 11.65 -8.83 13.70
CA GLY A 178 12.52 -7.68 13.46
C GLY A 178 13.24 -7.72 12.11
N LYS A 179 12.85 -8.62 11.20
CA LYS A 179 13.39 -8.66 9.84
C LYS A 179 12.57 -7.79 8.91
N VAL A 180 13.21 -7.29 7.85
CA VAL A 180 12.52 -6.47 6.84
C VAL A 180 11.60 -7.36 6.00
N ALA A 181 10.29 -7.21 6.19
CA ALA A 181 9.27 -7.93 5.43
C ALA A 181 8.89 -7.18 4.13
N SER A 182 8.94 -5.86 4.15
CA SER A 182 8.69 -5.00 2.99
C SER A 182 9.32 -3.63 3.21
N TYR A 183 9.15 -2.71 2.27
CA TYR A 183 9.55 -1.31 2.44
C TYR A 183 8.79 -0.38 1.50
N GLN A 184 8.75 0.88 1.87
CA GLN A 184 8.33 1.97 1.00
C GLN A 184 9.52 2.89 0.71
N ALA A 185 9.73 3.22 -0.56
CA ALA A 185 10.80 4.07 -1.03
C ALA A 185 10.25 5.48 -1.35
N ARG A 186 10.67 6.46 -0.56
CA ARG A 186 10.27 7.86 -0.69
C ARG A 186 11.25 8.65 -1.53
N SER A 187 10.76 9.38 -2.53
CA SER A 187 11.57 10.37 -3.26
C SER A 187 12.00 11.50 -2.33
N ILE A 188 13.30 11.77 -2.26
CA ILE A 188 13.90 12.90 -1.57
C ILE A 188 14.33 14.01 -2.55
N LEU A 189 14.17 13.78 -3.84
CA LEU A 189 14.45 14.75 -4.90
C LEU A 189 13.14 15.27 -5.48
N SER A 190 13.02 16.58 -5.66
CA SER A 190 11.82 17.21 -6.23
C SER A 190 11.52 16.78 -7.67
N THR A 191 12.56 16.39 -8.41
CA THR A 191 12.47 15.96 -9.81
C THR A 191 12.16 14.47 -9.97
N GLN A 192 12.06 13.70 -8.88
CA GLN A 192 11.92 12.25 -8.94
C GLN A 192 10.47 11.81 -8.72
N PHE A 193 9.89 11.15 -9.71
CA PHE A 193 8.54 10.58 -9.69
C PHE A 193 8.56 9.07 -9.87
N PRO A 194 7.53 8.35 -9.39
CA PRO A 194 6.50 8.82 -8.44
C PRO A 194 7.08 9.13 -7.06
N LYS A 195 6.33 9.91 -6.26
CA LYS A 195 6.73 10.34 -4.91
C LYS A 195 7.02 9.16 -3.97
N TYR A 196 6.24 8.09 -4.10
CA TYR A 196 6.40 6.84 -3.36
C TYR A 196 6.44 5.64 -4.30
N LEU A 197 7.28 4.68 -3.97
CA LEU A 197 7.30 3.34 -4.56
C LEU A 197 7.28 2.34 -3.39
N THR A 198 6.34 1.40 -3.43
CA THR A 198 6.30 0.32 -2.44
C THR A 198 6.86 -0.95 -3.08
N LYS A 199 7.61 -1.75 -2.32
CA LYS A 199 8.09 -3.05 -2.80
C LYS A 199 6.90 -3.91 -3.20
N PHE A 200 7.02 -4.57 -4.35
CA PHE A 200 6.01 -5.53 -4.82
C PHE A 200 5.99 -6.77 -3.93
N GLY A 201 4.83 -7.40 -3.81
CA GLY A 201 4.60 -8.59 -2.99
C GLY A 201 3.61 -8.32 -1.87
N ASP A 202 3.58 -9.22 -0.90
CA ASP A 202 2.75 -9.04 0.29
C ASP A 202 3.15 -7.77 1.03
N LYS A 203 2.17 -6.93 1.27
CA LYS A 203 2.36 -5.67 1.99
C LYS A 203 1.89 -5.84 3.42
N PRO A 204 2.82 -6.06 4.37
CA PRO A 204 2.45 -6.01 5.78
C PRO A 204 2.03 -4.59 6.15
N LEU A 205 1.39 -4.43 7.30
CA LEU A 205 1.17 -3.11 7.87
C LEU A 205 2.51 -2.56 8.40
N PHE A 206 2.81 -1.30 8.05
CA PHE A 206 3.91 -0.61 8.69
C PHE A 206 3.57 -0.39 10.18
N GLY A 207 4.56 -0.52 11.06
CA GLY A 207 4.43 -0.22 12.48
C GLY A 207 3.74 -1.30 13.32
N LEU A 208 3.31 -2.42 12.72
CA LEU A 208 2.62 -3.48 13.45
C LEU A 208 3.48 -4.07 14.59
N ASN A 209 4.79 -4.19 14.37
CA ASN A 209 5.75 -4.66 15.36
C ASN A 209 5.94 -3.73 16.57
N ASN A 210 5.43 -2.50 16.51
CA ASN A 210 5.53 -1.50 17.58
C ASN A 210 4.23 -1.34 18.37
N VAL A 211 3.17 -2.08 18.02
CA VAL A 211 1.87 -2.00 18.70
C VAL A 211 1.97 -2.53 20.12
N GLN A 212 1.45 -1.77 21.08
CA GLN A 212 1.46 -2.06 22.52
C GLN A 212 0.05 -2.12 23.07
N ASN A 213 -0.16 -2.91 24.13
CA ASN A 213 -1.48 -3.15 24.73
C ASN A 213 -1.92 -2.09 25.76
N ASP A 214 -1.11 -1.08 26.01
CA ASP A 214 -1.38 0.01 26.96
C ASP A 214 -2.35 1.07 26.44
N VAL A 215 -2.55 1.11 25.09
CA VAL A 215 -3.55 1.94 24.44
C VAL A 215 -4.58 1.03 23.78
N PRO A 216 -5.89 1.19 24.07
CA PRO A 216 -6.94 0.31 23.56
C PRO A 216 -7.28 0.59 22.08
N TYR A 217 -6.56 1.48 21.43
CA TYR A 217 -6.77 1.89 20.06
C TYR A 217 -5.59 1.55 19.18
N MET A 218 -5.89 1.26 17.91
CA MET A 218 -4.91 1.20 16.82
C MET A 218 -5.30 2.24 15.76
N PHE A 219 -4.35 3.07 15.37
CA PHE A 219 -4.59 4.19 14.44
C PHE A 219 -4.08 3.80 13.06
N VAL A 220 -4.99 3.72 12.09
CA VAL A 220 -4.71 3.24 10.73
C VAL A 220 -4.54 4.41 9.78
N PHE A 221 -3.32 4.60 9.31
CA PHE A 221 -2.90 5.67 8.40
C PHE A 221 -2.71 5.17 6.96
N GLU A 222 -2.67 6.12 6.02
CA GLU A 222 -2.29 5.83 4.64
C GLU A 222 -0.77 5.71 4.51
N GLY A 223 -0.04 6.66 5.09
CA GLY A 223 1.41 6.79 4.98
C GLY A 223 2.18 6.38 6.23
N PRO A 224 3.31 5.66 6.10
CA PRO A 224 4.17 5.33 7.23
C PRO A 224 4.66 6.53 8.02
N ILE A 225 4.99 7.64 7.35
CA ILE A 225 5.55 8.84 8.01
C ILE A 225 4.58 9.40 9.05
N ASP A 226 3.30 9.51 8.71
CA ASP A 226 2.28 10.05 9.62
C ASP A 226 2.03 9.13 10.81
N SER A 227 2.02 7.82 10.57
CA SER A 227 1.81 6.83 11.62
C SER A 227 2.93 6.79 12.66
N MET A 228 4.13 7.27 12.32
CA MET A 228 5.26 7.31 13.26
C MET A 228 5.05 8.27 14.44
N PHE A 229 4.18 9.27 14.30
CA PHE A 229 3.95 10.28 15.32
C PHE A 229 2.81 9.96 16.29
N VAL A 230 2.22 8.77 16.17
CA VAL A 230 1.10 8.35 17.02
C VAL A 230 1.41 6.98 17.61
N GLN A 231 1.29 6.83 18.93
CA GLN A 231 1.39 5.52 19.59
C GLN A 231 0.37 4.56 18.97
N ASN A 232 0.76 3.31 18.72
CA ASN A 232 -0.04 2.32 17.99
C ASN A 232 -0.48 2.76 16.57
N GLY A 233 0.26 3.68 15.95
CA GLY A 233 0.07 4.06 14.57
C GLY A 233 0.58 2.99 13.62
N VAL A 234 -0.28 2.50 12.71
CA VAL A 234 0.07 1.58 11.64
C VAL A 234 -0.28 2.19 10.29
N ALA A 235 0.39 1.76 9.22
CA ALA A 235 0.08 2.29 7.90
C ALA A 235 -0.04 1.20 6.84
N THR A 236 -0.96 1.44 5.89
CA THR A 236 -1.21 0.56 4.74
C THR A 236 -0.27 0.84 3.56
N ALA A 237 0.48 1.95 3.61
CA ALA A 237 1.33 2.46 2.53
C ALA A 237 0.60 2.68 1.18
N SER A 238 -0.72 2.86 1.23
CA SER A 238 -1.59 3.15 0.08
C SER A 238 -2.96 3.61 0.58
N LEU A 239 -3.71 4.30 -0.28
CA LEU A 239 -5.11 4.69 -0.03
C LEU A 239 -6.03 3.49 0.24
N ALA A 240 -5.75 2.33 -0.35
CA ALA A 240 -6.52 1.11 -0.15
C ALA A 240 -5.64 0.04 0.49
N SER A 241 -6.13 -0.56 1.59
CA SER A 241 -5.56 -1.79 2.14
C SER A 241 -5.79 -2.94 1.17
N ASN A 242 -4.80 -3.84 1.02
CA ASN A 242 -4.99 -5.11 0.34
C ASN A 242 -5.78 -6.10 1.22
N GLU A 243 -6.14 -7.26 0.67
CA GLU A 243 -6.89 -8.28 1.41
C GLU A 243 -6.14 -8.77 2.66
N GLY A 244 -4.83 -8.99 2.56
CA GLY A 244 -3.98 -9.39 3.69
C GLY A 244 -3.98 -8.36 4.81
N GLN A 245 -3.77 -7.08 4.49
CA GLN A 245 -3.83 -5.98 5.46
C GLN A 245 -5.22 -5.85 6.08
N THR A 246 -6.28 -6.01 5.29
CA THR A 246 -7.66 -5.96 5.79
C THR A 246 -7.94 -7.12 6.72
N SER A 247 -7.46 -8.32 6.42
CA SER A 247 -7.56 -9.49 7.29
C SER A 247 -6.79 -9.29 8.59
N LEU A 248 -5.55 -8.80 8.51
CA LEU A 248 -4.76 -8.47 9.71
C LEU A 248 -5.49 -7.48 10.62
N LEU A 249 -6.00 -6.37 10.07
CA LEU A 249 -6.73 -5.37 10.85
C LEU A 249 -8.00 -5.93 11.49
N ARG A 250 -8.73 -6.83 10.82
CA ARG A 250 -9.93 -7.49 11.38
C ARG A 250 -9.58 -8.45 12.52
N ASN A 251 -8.40 -9.04 12.47
CA ASN A 251 -7.95 -10.02 13.46
C ASN A 251 -7.24 -9.38 14.67
N MET A 252 -7.10 -8.04 14.70
CA MET A 252 -6.56 -7.31 15.86
C MET A 252 -7.58 -7.24 16.98
N ILE A 253 -7.78 -8.40 17.65
CA ILE A 253 -8.69 -8.53 18.78
C ILE A 253 -8.13 -7.72 19.97
N GLY A 254 -8.97 -6.91 20.57
CA GLY A 254 -8.62 -6.07 21.73
C GLY A 254 -8.28 -4.61 21.40
N PHE A 255 -8.28 -4.24 20.10
CA PHE A 255 -8.09 -2.85 19.69
C PHE A 255 -9.30 -2.30 18.94
N ASP A 256 -9.71 -1.10 19.29
CA ASP A 256 -10.62 -0.30 18.47
C ASP A 256 -9.83 0.39 17.36
N LEU A 257 -10.24 0.17 16.10
CA LEU A 257 -9.56 0.76 14.95
C LEU A 257 -10.07 2.16 14.66
N ILE A 258 -9.18 3.15 14.61
CA ILE A 258 -9.47 4.52 14.19
C ILE A 258 -8.71 4.82 12.89
N TYR A 259 -9.45 5.14 11.82
CA TYR A 259 -8.85 5.45 10.52
C TYR A 259 -8.54 6.94 10.43
N VAL A 260 -7.29 7.27 10.10
CA VAL A 260 -6.79 8.65 10.00
C VAL A 260 -6.33 8.90 8.57
N TYR A 261 -7.08 9.73 7.85
CA TYR A 261 -6.78 10.11 6.47
C TYR A 261 -6.16 11.51 6.42
N ASP A 262 -5.44 11.81 5.34
CA ASP A 262 -4.91 13.14 5.09
C ASP A 262 -6.02 14.20 5.07
N ASN A 263 -5.69 15.43 5.46
CA ASN A 263 -6.59 16.58 5.40
C ASN A 263 -6.60 17.22 4.00
N ASP A 264 -6.68 16.40 2.97
CA ASP A 264 -6.68 16.88 1.58
C ASP A 264 -8.12 16.96 1.02
N LYS A 265 -8.81 18.04 1.40
CA LYS A 265 -10.21 18.31 0.99
C LYS A 265 -10.38 18.46 -0.52
N LYS A 266 -9.33 18.80 -1.26
CA LYS A 266 -9.36 18.99 -2.71
C LYS A 266 -9.19 17.66 -3.46
N ASN A 267 -8.67 16.66 -2.79
CA ASN A 267 -8.47 15.34 -3.37
C ASN A 267 -9.78 14.51 -3.27
N LYS A 268 -10.42 14.31 -4.41
CA LYS A 268 -11.68 13.54 -4.49
C LYS A 268 -11.52 12.09 -4.02
N GLU A 269 -10.36 11.48 -4.24
CA GLU A 269 -10.10 10.10 -3.81
C GLU A 269 -10.08 10.00 -2.27
N VAL A 270 -9.45 10.95 -1.59
CA VAL A 270 -9.41 11.02 -0.12
C VAL A 270 -10.83 11.26 0.43
N THR A 271 -11.56 12.22 -0.11
CA THR A 271 -12.94 12.51 0.35
C THR A 271 -13.88 11.33 0.16
N GLN A 272 -13.82 10.65 -0.99
CA GLN A 272 -14.60 9.44 -1.25
C GLN A 272 -14.21 8.30 -0.32
N LYS A 273 -12.92 8.16 0.00
CA LYS A 273 -12.43 7.14 0.93
C LYS A 273 -12.94 7.37 2.35
N ILE A 274 -12.90 8.61 2.82
CA ILE A 274 -13.47 8.99 4.13
C ILE A 274 -14.96 8.64 4.17
N GLU A 275 -15.74 9.08 3.19
CA GLU A 275 -17.18 8.80 3.13
C GLU A 275 -17.49 7.30 3.06
N SER A 276 -16.75 6.55 2.25
CA SER A 276 -16.93 5.10 2.13
C SER A 276 -16.57 4.37 3.43
N SER A 277 -15.55 4.83 4.15
CA SER A 277 -15.15 4.26 5.43
C SER A 277 -16.22 4.52 6.50
N ILE A 278 -16.77 5.72 6.56
CA ILE A 278 -17.87 6.06 7.47
C ILE A 278 -19.12 5.22 7.15
N LYS A 279 -19.48 5.09 5.88
CA LYS A 279 -20.61 4.25 5.42
C LYS A 279 -20.41 2.76 5.76
N ALA A 280 -19.16 2.30 5.78
CA ALA A 280 -18.79 0.94 6.20
C ALA A 280 -18.76 0.76 7.73
N GLY A 281 -19.21 1.75 8.51
CA GLY A 281 -19.25 1.69 9.98
C GLY A 281 -17.91 1.88 10.68
N LYS A 282 -16.86 2.28 9.96
CA LYS A 282 -15.53 2.50 10.54
C LYS A 282 -15.52 3.77 11.39
N ARG A 283 -14.76 3.75 12.49
CA ARG A 283 -14.43 4.94 13.25
C ARG A 283 -13.35 5.74 12.52
N VAL A 284 -13.63 7.01 12.23
CA VAL A 284 -12.75 7.86 11.41
C VAL A 284 -12.42 9.15 12.17
N PHE A 285 -11.15 9.53 12.14
CA PHE A 285 -10.71 10.83 12.64
C PHE A 285 -11.20 11.94 11.71
N ILE A 286 -11.85 12.94 12.29
CA ILE A 286 -12.31 14.12 11.57
C ILE A 286 -11.49 15.32 11.99
N TRP A 287 -10.77 15.90 11.05
CA TRP A 287 -9.88 17.05 11.27
C TRP A 287 -10.63 18.23 11.89
N PRO A 288 -10.25 18.69 13.09
CA PRO A 288 -10.84 19.89 13.69
C PRO A 288 -10.60 21.14 12.83
N LYS A 289 -11.46 22.14 12.96
CA LYS A 289 -11.34 23.41 12.20
C LYS A 289 -10.03 24.13 12.45
N GLU A 290 -9.54 24.05 13.66
CA GLU A 290 -8.28 24.69 14.12
C GLU A 290 -7.06 24.08 13.42
N MET A 291 -7.17 22.83 12.97
CA MET A 291 -6.11 22.08 12.28
C MET A 291 -6.20 22.16 10.75
N LYS A 292 -7.07 23.01 10.20
CA LYS A 292 -7.29 23.13 8.74
C LYS A 292 -6.05 23.54 7.94
N ALA A 293 -5.09 24.16 8.60
CA ALA A 293 -3.82 24.59 7.98
C ALA A 293 -2.86 23.42 7.71
N PHE A 294 -3.02 22.30 8.42
CA PHE A 294 -2.15 21.14 8.32
C PHE A 294 -2.75 20.09 7.39
N LYS A 295 -1.90 19.53 6.56
CA LYS A 295 -2.29 18.49 5.63
C LYS A 295 -2.28 17.10 6.26
N ASP A 296 -1.31 16.82 7.11
CA ASP A 296 -1.04 15.51 7.67
C ASP A 296 -0.46 15.61 9.11
N MET A 297 -0.33 14.49 9.79
CA MET A 297 0.15 14.46 11.17
C MET A 297 1.63 14.83 11.28
N ASN A 298 2.44 14.52 10.29
CA ASN A 298 3.83 14.92 10.29
C ASN A 298 3.99 16.44 10.20
N GLU A 299 3.15 17.17 9.43
CA GLU A 299 3.16 18.63 9.42
C GLU A 299 2.86 19.22 10.79
N ILE A 300 1.92 18.66 11.53
CA ILE A 300 1.64 19.08 12.93
C ILE A 300 2.89 18.88 13.79
N ALA A 301 3.47 17.67 13.74
CA ALA A 301 4.63 17.33 14.55
C ALA A 301 5.83 18.23 14.25
N CYS A 302 6.09 18.52 12.99
CA CYS A 302 7.15 19.44 12.56
C CYS A 302 6.90 20.88 13.03
N HIS A 303 5.67 21.37 12.88
CA HIS A 303 5.29 22.73 13.26
C HIS A 303 5.39 22.95 14.77
N LEU A 304 4.86 22.01 15.55
CA LEU A 304 4.88 22.08 17.02
C LEU A 304 6.20 21.62 17.63
N LYS A 305 7.11 21.06 16.82
CA LYS A 305 8.40 20.47 17.25
C LYS A 305 8.23 19.35 18.29
N ILE A 306 7.22 18.52 18.11
CA ILE A 306 6.90 17.38 18.99
C ILE A 306 7.23 16.06 18.30
N ASP A 307 7.50 15.03 19.09
CA ASP A 307 7.82 13.68 18.62
C ASP A 307 6.61 12.73 18.73
N GLU A 308 5.56 13.20 19.39
CA GLU A 308 4.32 12.46 19.59
C GLU A 308 3.10 13.39 19.48
N ILE A 309 2.10 12.94 18.74
CA ILE A 309 0.74 13.48 18.77
C ILE A 309 -0.06 12.60 19.73
N PRO A 310 -0.59 13.19 20.83
CA PRO A 310 -1.31 12.41 21.83
C PRO A 310 -2.47 11.63 21.19
N TRP A 311 -2.51 10.34 21.40
CA TRP A 311 -3.57 9.48 20.84
C TRP A 311 -4.97 9.92 21.29
N LYS A 312 -5.12 10.52 22.48
CA LYS A 312 -6.38 11.09 22.97
C LYS A 312 -6.90 12.21 22.09
N PHE A 313 -6.01 12.98 21.46
CA PHE A 313 -6.43 14.01 20.49
C PHE A 313 -7.13 13.38 19.28
N ILE A 314 -6.60 12.26 18.77
CA ILE A 314 -7.20 11.56 17.64
C ILE A 314 -8.50 10.88 18.07
N GLU A 315 -8.48 10.21 19.21
CA GLU A 315 -9.65 9.52 19.76
C GLU A 315 -10.82 10.47 19.97
N SER A 316 -10.63 11.61 20.64
CA SER A 316 -11.68 12.60 20.96
C SER A 316 -12.25 13.28 19.71
N ASN A 317 -11.52 13.33 18.61
CA ASN A 317 -11.96 13.87 17.33
C ASN A 317 -12.38 12.80 16.31
N SER A 318 -12.51 11.55 16.75
CA SER A 318 -12.96 10.44 15.90
C SER A 318 -14.42 10.11 16.14
N VAL A 319 -15.12 9.71 15.08
CA VAL A 319 -16.55 9.40 15.10
C VAL A 319 -16.84 8.19 14.22
N SER A 320 -17.96 7.51 14.51
CA SER A 320 -18.48 6.38 13.73
C SER A 320 -19.99 6.53 13.54
N GLY A 321 -20.58 5.70 12.68
CA GLY A 321 -22.01 5.68 12.44
C GLY A 321 -22.57 6.90 11.69
N PRO A 322 -23.89 7.11 11.72
CA PRO A 322 -24.56 8.18 10.97
C PRO A 322 -24.09 9.59 11.33
N GLU A 323 -23.77 9.84 12.60
CA GLU A 323 -23.26 11.11 13.09
C GLU A 323 -21.94 11.51 12.45
N ALA A 324 -21.10 10.52 12.13
CA ALA A 324 -19.81 10.74 11.47
C ALA A 324 -19.98 11.42 10.12
N LEU A 325 -20.96 11.00 9.32
CA LEU A 325 -21.19 11.58 8.00
C LEU A 325 -21.71 13.03 8.10
N ILE A 326 -22.56 13.29 9.08
CA ILE A 326 -23.09 14.64 9.34
C ILE A 326 -21.95 15.56 9.78
N LYS A 327 -21.16 15.14 10.78
CA LYS A 327 -20.02 15.91 11.29
C LYS A 327 -19.00 16.19 10.18
N TYR A 328 -18.66 15.17 9.39
CA TYR A 328 -17.74 15.29 8.25
C TYR A 328 -18.24 16.33 7.24
N LYS A 329 -19.51 16.23 6.80
CA LYS A 329 -20.09 17.17 5.84
C LYS A 329 -20.18 18.61 6.38
N LEU A 330 -20.58 18.80 7.65
CA LEU A 330 -20.64 20.12 8.25
C LEU A 330 -19.29 20.82 8.33
N LEU A 331 -18.20 20.07 8.55
CA LEU A 331 -16.84 20.60 8.63
C LEU A 331 -16.19 20.82 7.25
N HIS A 332 -16.69 20.14 6.20
CA HIS A 332 -16.11 20.18 4.86
C HIS A 332 -16.88 21.05 3.86
N VAL A 333 -18.19 21.27 4.08
CA VAL A 333 -19.04 22.07 3.16
C VAL A 333 -19.05 23.56 3.53
N ARG A 334 -18.65 23.92 4.75
CA ARG A 334 -18.62 25.30 5.24
C ARG A 334 -17.22 25.93 5.37
N GLY A 335 -16.23 25.33 4.70
CA GLY A 335 -14.82 25.78 4.73
C GLY A 335 -14.31 26.28 3.39
#